data_987f1afd88d8535e7a9db73fca7aba64
#
_entry.id   987f1afd88d8535e7a9db73fca7aba64
#
_cell.length_a   1.000
_cell.length_b   1.000
_cell.length_c   1.000
_cell.angle_alpha   90.00
_cell.angle_beta   90.00
_cell.angle_gamma   90.00
#
_symmetry.space_group_name_H-M   'P 1'
#
loop_
_entity.id
_entity.type
_entity.pdbx_description
1 polymer ?
#
loop_
_entity_poly.entity_id
_entity_poly.type
_entity_poly.pdbx_seq_one_letter_code
_entity_poly.pdbx_strand_id
1 'polypeptide(L)'
;MKIGIIGAGRVGCSMGKYLTDRGKTVTGFYSQTYENAAAAAKFTGTDCFRTMEELAALSDTLWIAVPDDEIGAVWDCMKGMSIDGRIICHFSGSLSSDVFNGIDEKKACGASIHPMLAFRDKYSSYGQLDNCFFTLEGSACALERLEGLLQELGNPYRRINARDKAKYHCAASVLSNDVLALLDLGFGLLEQCGFTVEEAVYAASALVKGNVENILAKGTLPSMTGPVLRGDVSTVEKHLAVLSGEEREIYRLLARRLFEMAKKRQEKVPEEKYERMQEILK
;
A
#
# COMPACT_ATOMS: atom_id res chain seq x y z
N MET A 1 -4.98 -15.53 -20.53
CA MET A 1 -3.77 -14.83 -20.04
C MET A 1 -2.87 -15.89 -19.41
N LYS A 2 -1.62 -16.02 -19.86
CA LYS A 2 -0.58 -16.89 -19.30
C LYS A 2 0.44 -15.99 -18.62
N ILE A 3 0.49 -16.02 -17.31
CA ILE A 3 1.25 -15.06 -16.50
C ILE A 3 2.56 -15.68 -16.03
N GLY A 4 3.69 -15.12 -16.46
CA GLY A 4 5.01 -15.41 -15.92
C GLY A 4 5.39 -14.38 -14.86
N ILE A 5 5.97 -14.80 -13.74
CA ILE A 5 6.33 -13.92 -12.62
C ILE A 5 7.86 -13.85 -12.49
N ILE A 6 8.40 -12.65 -12.61
CA ILE A 6 9.81 -12.31 -12.40
C ILE A 6 9.95 -11.75 -11.00
N GLY A 7 10.62 -12.50 -10.13
CA GLY A 7 10.72 -12.19 -8.70
C GLY A 7 9.86 -13.11 -7.84
N ALA A 8 10.52 -13.84 -6.95
CA ALA A 8 9.89 -14.81 -6.03
C ALA A 8 9.87 -14.29 -4.58
N GLY A 9 9.63 -12.98 -4.42
CA GLY A 9 9.46 -12.30 -3.14
C GLY A 9 8.05 -12.45 -2.56
N ARG A 10 7.73 -11.61 -1.57
CA ARG A 10 6.40 -11.62 -0.90
C ARG A 10 5.26 -11.37 -1.89
N VAL A 11 5.39 -10.33 -2.73
CA VAL A 11 4.37 -9.97 -3.72
C VAL A 11 4.23 -11.06 -4.79
N GLY A 12 5.34 -11.47 -5.43
CA GLY A 12 5.31 -12.47 -6.49
C GLY A 12 4.71 -13.80 -6.05
N CYS A 13 5.12 -14.34 -4.89
CA CYS A 13 4.57 -15.58 -4.36
C CYS A 13 3.09 -15.45 -3.99
N SER A 14 2.69 -14.36 -3.32
CA SER A 14 1.30 -14.15 -2.93
C SER A 14 0.40 -13.99 -4.16
N MET A 15 0.79 -13.20 -5.15
CA MET A 15 0.03 -13.02 -6.39
C MET A 15 -0.06 -14.32 -7.19
N GLY A 16 1.06 -15.05 -7.31
CA GLY A 16 1.07 -16.34 -8.00
C GLY A 16 0.12 -17.35 -7.33
N LYS A 17 0.17 -17.47 -6.00
CA LYS A 17 -0.72 -18.36 -5.25
C LYS A 17 -2.19 -17.93 -5.37
N TYR A 18 -2.46 -16.64 -5.21
CA TYR A 18 -3.79 -16.09 -5.37
C TYR A 18 -4.41 -16.41 -6.74
N LEU A 19 -3.63 -16.28 -7.81
CA LEU A 19 -4.08 -16.58 -9.16
C LEU A 19 -4.32 -18.08 -9.38
N THR A 20 -3.39 -18.93 -8.96
CA THR A 20 -3.53 -20.40 -9.15
C THR A 20 -4.70 -20.96 -8.37
N ASP A 21 -4.94 -20.50 -7.14
CA ASP A 21 -6.10 -20.92 -6.33
C ASP A 21 -7.45 -20.53 -6.95
N ARG A 22 -7.44 -19.56 -7.89
CA ARG A 22 -8.62 -19.13 -8.68
C ARG A 22 -8.64 -19.64 -10.11
N GLY A 23 -7.85 -20.69 -10.38
CA GLY A 23 -7.81 -21.34 -11.69
C GLY A 23 -7.23 -20.50 -12.80
N LYS A 24 -6.47 -19.43 -12.50
CA LYS A 24 -5.77 -18.65 -13.52
C LYS A 24 -4.44 -19.31 -13.88
N THR A 25 -4.06 -19.16 -15.14
CA THR A 25 -2.83 -19.79 -15.64
C THR A 25 -1.61 -18.95 -15.26
N VAL A 26 -0.88 -19.39 -14.26
CA VAL A 26 0.47 -18.91 -13.95
C VAL A 26 1.47 -19.86 -14.59
N THR A 27 2.26 -19.36 -15.53
CA THR A 27 3.29 -20.14 -16.26
C THR A 27 4.35 -20.61 -15.28
N GLY A 28 4.78 -19.73 -14.36
CA GLY A 28 5.78 -20.06 -13.36
C GLY A 28 6.60 -18.85 -12.95
N PHE A 29 7.76 -19.14 -12.36
CA PHE A 29 8.62 -18.12 -11.75
C PHE A 29 10.03 -18.13 -12.32
N TYR A 30 10.58 -16.94 -12.45
CA TYR A 30 12.02 -16.69 -12.55
C TYR A 30 12.47 -15.84 -11.37
N SER A 31 13.64 -16.11 -10.84
CA SER A 31 14.31 -15.29 -9.81
C SER A 31 15.82 -15.39 -10.00
N GLN A 32 16.55 -14.32 -9.64
CA GLN A 32 18.02 -14.31 -9.65
C GLN A 32 18.61 -15.52 -8.89
N THR A 33 17.99 -15.86 -7.74
CA THR A 33 18.30 -17.08 -7.00
C THR A 33 17.30 -18.15 -7.42
N TYR A 34 17.76 -19.18 -8.13
CA TYR A 34 16.92 -20.25 -8.65
C TYR A 34 16.10 -20.96 -7.56
N GLU A 35 16.69 -21.17 -6.39
CA GLU A 35 16.05 -21.79 -5.23
C GLU A 35 14.80 -21.01 -4.78
N ASN A 36 14.82 -19.68 -4.91
CA ASN A 36 13.64 -18.85 -4.61
C ASN A 36 12.53 -19.08 -5.64
N ALA A 37 12.86 -19.17 -6.92
CA ALA A 37 11.91 -19.50 -7.98
C ALA A 37 11.33 -20.91 -7.79
N ALA A 38 12.17 -21.90 -7.48
CA ALA A 38 11.76 -23.28 -7.22
C ALA A 38 10.85 -23.39 -5.99
N ALA A 39 11.14 -22.67 -4.90
CA ALA A 39 10.29 -22.64 -3.71
C ALA A 39 8.94 -22.01 -4.01
N ALA A 40 8.90 -20.91 -4.78
CA ALA A 40 7.65 -20.25 -5.19
C ALA A 40 6.83 -21.16 -6.12
N ALA A 41 7.45 -21.80 -7.08
CA ALA A 41 6.80 -22.76 -7.98
C ALA A 41 6.19 -23.94 -7.21
N LYS A 42 6.94 -24.52 -6.27
CA LYS A 42 6.42 -25.59 -5.37
C LYS A 42 5.20 -25.12 -4.57
N PHE A 43 5.25 -23.90 -4.02
CA PHE A 43 4.16 -23.34 -3.22
C PHE A 43 2.90 -23.09 -4.04
N THR A 44 3.05 -22.68 -5.30
CA THR A 44 1.94 -22.32 -6.18
C THR A 44 1.46 -23.47 -7.07
N GLY A 45 2.23 -24.57 -7.15
CA GLY A 45 1.95 -25.67 -8.06
C GLY A 45 2.23 -25.33 -9.53
N THR A 46 3.26 -24.52 -9.81
CA THR A 46 3.64 -24.06 -11.14
C THR A 46 5.08 -24.45 -11.49
N ASP A 47 5.59 -23.99 -12.62
CA ASP A 47 6.98 -24.24 -13.04
C ASP A 47 7.96 -23.18 -12.53
N CYS A 48 9.26 -23.49 -12.57
CA CYS A 48 10.34 -22.53 -12.35
C CYS A 48 11.33 -22.57 -13.51
N PHE A 49 11.90 -21.42 -13.83
CA PHE A 49 12.75 -21.22 -15.00
C PHE A 49 14.13 -20.72 -14.59
N ARG A 50 15.14 -21.10 -15.34
CA ARG A 50 16.52 -20.68 -15.11
C ARG A 50 16.82 -19.32 -15.73
N THR A 51 16.09 -18.95 -16.79
CA THR A 51 16.24 -17.66 -17.47
C THR A 51 14.90 -16.96 -17.66
N MET A 52 14.95 -15.65 -17.83
CA MET A 52 13.75 -14.85 -18.14
C MET A 52 13.22 -15.17 -19.55
N GLU A 53 14.09 -15.51 -20.47
CA GLU A 53 13.76 -15.89 -21.84
C GLU A 53 12.88 -17.14 -21.87
N GLU A 54 13.24 -18.17 -21.10
CA GLU A 54 12.46 -19.41 -20.98
C GLU A 54 11.05 -19.10 -20.44
N LEU A 55 10.94 -18.30 -19.39
CA LEU A 55 9.65 -17.88 -18.82
C LEU A 55 8.85 -17.06 -19.84
N ALA A 56 9.48 -16.09 -20.49
CA ALA A 56 8.84 -15.21 -21.46
C ALA A 56 8.33 -16.00 -22.69
N ALA A 57 9.05 -17.00 -23.15
CA ALA A 57 8.64 -17.80 -24.31
C ALA A 57 7.28 -18.50 -24.10
N LEU A 58 6.92 -18.82 -22.85
CA LEU A 58 5.69 -19.54 -22.49
C LEU A 58 4.59 -18.62 -21.96
N SER A 59 4.87 -17.32 -21.78
CA SER A 59 3.95 -16.35 -21.16
C SER A 59 3.53 -15.28 -22.15
N ASP A 60 2.28 -14.84 -22.10
CA ASP A 60 1.78 -13.66 -22.84
C ASP A 60 1.78 -12.40 -21.98
N THR A 61 2.00 -12.57 -20.69
CA THR A 61 2.03 -11.49 -19.70
C THR A 61 3.17 -11.76 -18.71
N LEU A 62 4.00 -10.77 -18.45
CA LEU A 62 5.13 -10.86 -17.54
C LEU A 62 4.96 -9.86 -16.39
N TRP A 63 4.95 -10.37 -15.18
CA TRP A 63 4.79 -9.61 -13.95
C TRP A 63 6.12 -9.47 -13.22
N ILE A 64 6.62 -8.24 -13.10
CA ILE A 64 7.86 -7.90 -12.42
C ILE A 64 7.54 -7.62 -10.94
N ALA A 65 7.91 -8.55 -10.07
CA ALA A 65 7.66 -8.54 -8.63
C ALA A 65 8.98 -8.45 -7.83
N VAL A 66 9.84 -7.54 -8.23
CA VAL A 66 11.12 -7.21 -7.58
C VAL A 66 11.00 -5.88 -6.83
N PRO A 67 11.97 -5.48 -5.98
CA PRO A 67 12.02 -4.14 -5.39
C PRO A 67 11.95 -3.03 -6.43
N ASP A 68 11.39 -1.88 -6.06
CA ASP A 68 11.13 -0.76 -6.98
C ASP A 68 12.39 -0.29 -7.71
N ASP A 69 13.52 -0.24 -7.03
CA ASP A 69 14.83 0.15 -7.56
C ASP A 69 15.43 -0.86 -8.57
N GLU A 70 14.96 -2.10 -8.56
CA GLU A 70 15.40 -3.14 -9.49
C GLU A 70 14.52 -3.24 -10.75
N ILE A 71 13.31 -2.66 -10.77
CA ILE A 71 12.36 -2.80 -11.89
C ILE A 71 12.97 -2.32 -13.21
N GLY A 72 13.65 -1.16 -13.18
CA GLY A 72 14.31 -0.60 -14.36
C GLY A 72 15.40 -1.50 -14.92
N ALA A 73 16.22 -2.09 -14.05
CA ALA A 73 17.28 -3.02 -14.44
C ALA A 73 16.72 -4.32 -15.05
N VAL A 74 15.64 -4.86 -14.48
CA VAL A 74 14.93 -6.01 -15.05
C VAL A 74 14.39 -5.67 -16.44
N TRP A 75 13.78 -4.50 -16.61
CA TRP A 75 13.30 -4.04 -17.90
C TRP A 75 14.42 -3.91 -18.92
N ASP A 76 15.58 -3.36 -18.55
CA ASP A 76 16.73 -3.23 -19.46
C ASP A 76 17.22 -4.59 -19.95
N CYS A 77 17.24 -5.60 -19.11
CA CYS A 77 17.51 -6.98 -19.53
C CYS A 77 16.46 -7.52 -20.51
N MET A 78 15.17 -7.20 -20.28
CA MET A 78 14.08 -7.67 -21.14
C MET A 78 14.04 -7.01 -22.52
N LYS A 79 14.61 -5.83 -22.69
CA LYS A 79 14.66 -5.11 -23.99
C LYS A 79 15.32 -5.92 -25.10
N GLY A 80 16.24 -6.84 -24.76
CA GLY A 80 16.89 -7.75 -25.71
C GLY A 80 16.04 -8.95 -26.12
N MET A 81 14.92 -9.18 -25.43
CA MET A 81 14.11 -10.39 -25.61
C MET A 81 13.00 -10.19 -26.65
N SER A 82 12.46 -11.31 -27.16
CA SER A 82 11.28 -11.30 -28.02
C SER A 82 10.01 -11.20 -27.17
N ILE A 83 9.50 -9.97 -27.02
CA ILE A 83 8.33 -9.65 -26.18
C ILE A 83 7.17 -8.98 -26.96
N ASP A 84 7.19 -9.07 -28.28
CA ASP A 84 6.12 -8.54 -29.15
C ASP A 84 4.74 -9.07 -28.72
N GLY A 85 3.77 -8.17 -28.63
CA GLY A 85 2.38 -8.44 -28.24
C GLY A 85 2.18 -8.79 -26.75
N ARG A 86 3.23 -8.78 -25.93
CA ARG A 86 3.13 -9.11 -24.50
C ARG A 86 2.75 -7.92 -23.65
N ILE A 87 2.17 -8.21 -22.49
CA ILE A 87 1.96 -7.24 -21.42
C ILE A 87 3.10 -7.37 -20.42
N ILE A 88 3.72 -6.26 -20.10
CA ILE A 88 4.77 -6.15 -19.07
C ILE A 88 4.21 -5.30 -17.93
N CYS A 89 4.13 -5.84 -16.73
CA CYS A 89 3.59 -5.14 -15.57
C CYS A 89 4.56 -5.18 -14.41
N HIS A 90 4.47 -4.18 -13.53
CA HIS A 90 5.10 -4.21 -12.21
C HIS A 90 4.10 -3.91 -11.10
N PHE A 91 4.50 -4.17 -9.85
CA PHE A 91 3.66 -3.99 -8.66
C PHE A 91 3.95 -2.73 -7.85
N SER A 92 4.87 -1.88 -8.30
CA SER A 92 5.18 -0.65 -7.57
C SER A 92 3.95 0.25 -7.42
N GLY A 93 3.75 0.76 -6.21
CA GLY A 93 2.75 1.79 -5.92
C GLY A 93 3.23 3.19 -6.33
N SER A 94 4.55 3.43 -6.37
CA SER A 94 5.16 4.74 -6.59
C SER A 94 5.57 4.97 -8.05
N LEU A 95 6.14 3.94 -8.72
CA LEU A 95 6.58 4.03 -10.10
C LEU A 95 5.40 3.93 -11.08
N SER A 96 5.45 4.70 -12.15
CA SER A 96 4.55 4.55 -13.29
C SER A 96 5.10 3.55 -14.31
N SER A 97 4.26 3.16 -15.28
CA SER A 97 4.67 2.34 -16.42
C SER A 97 5.71 3.02 -17.32
N ASP A 98 6.00 4.31 -17.13
CA ASP A 98 7.06 5.04 -17.84
C ASP A 98 8.46 4.45 -17.58
N VAL A 99 8.62 3.65 -16.51
CA VAL A 99 9.86 2.89 -16.27
C VAL A 99 10.20 1.96 -17.43
N PHE A 100 9.20 1.54 -18.20
CA PHE A 100 9.34 0.70 -19.39
C PHE A 100 9.65 1.52 -20.65
N ASN A 101 10.64 2.41 -20.56
CA ASN A 101 11.01 3.26 -21.68
C ASN A 101 11.31 2.45 -22.97
N GLY A 102 10.78 2.93 -24.12
CA GLY A 102 10.92 2.26 -25.42
C GLY A 102 10.06 0.99 -25.58
N ILE A 103 9.08 0.73 -24.73
CA ILE A 103 8.22 -0.46 -24.80
C ILE A 103 7.39 -0.51 -26.09
N ASP A 104 6.98 0.63 -26.64
CA ASP A 104 6.23 0.72 -27.88
C ASP A 104 7.08 0.27 -29.07
N GLU A 105 8.38 0.54 -29.07
CA GLU A 105 9.32 0.04 -30.08
C GLU A 105 9.42 -1.49 -30.09
N LYS A 106 9.15 -2.12 -28.95
CA LYS A 106 9.07 -3.56 -28.76
C LYS A 106 7.69 -4.13 -29.09
N LYS A 107 6.72 -3.28 -29.49
CA LYS A 107 5.32 -3.64 -29.72
C LYS A 107 4.68 -4.38 -28.54
N ALA A 108 5.13 -4.07 -27.34
CA ALA A 108 4.60 -4.60 -26.08
C ALA A 108 3.79 -3.54 -25.35
N CYS A 109 3.04 -3.93 -24.35
CA CYS A 109 2.17 -3.04 -23.57
C CYS A 109 2.63 -2.98 -22.12
N GLY A 110 2.89 -1.77 -21.59
CA GLY A 110 3.35 -1.56 -20.22
C GLY A 110 2.24 -1.16 -19.27
N ALA A 111 2.28 -1.65 -18.03
CA ALA A 111 1.39 -1.22 -16.96
C ALA A 111 1.99 -1.38 -15.56
N SER A 112 1.37 -0.69 -14.62
CA SER A 112 1.50 -0.93 -13.19
C SER A 112 0.18 -1.52 -12.67
N ILE A 113 0.25 -2.58 -11.85
CA ILE A 113 -0.87 -3.18 -11.13
C ILE A 113 -0.52 -3.26 -9.66
N HIS A 114 -0.99 -2.32 -8.85
CA HIS A 114 -0.61 -2.24 -7.44
C HIS A 114 -1.76 -2.69 -6.53
N PRO A 115 -1.60 -3.80 -5.80
CA PRO A 115 -2.52 -4.21 -4.74
C PRO A 115 -2.33 -3.30 -3.52
N MET A 116 -3.40 -2.69 -3.02
CA MET A 116 -3.38 -1.86 -1.82
C MET A 116 -3.37 -2.75 -0.57
N LEU A 117 -2.27 -3.46 -0.38
CA LEU A 117 -2.08 -4.46 0.67
C LEU A 117 -0.62 -4.46 1.17
N ALA A 118 -0.44 -4.53 2.48
CA ALA A 118 0.87 -4.75 3.08
C ALA A 118 1.20 -6.25 3.10
N PHE A 119 2.08 -6.68 2.23
CA PHE A 119 2.55 -8.08 2.17
C PHE A 119 3.56 -8.35 3.29
N ARG A 120 3.09 -8.88 4.40
CA ARG A 120 3.92 -9.14 5.59
C ARG A 120 4.69 -10.45 5.48
N ASP A 121 4.06 -11.47 4.95
CA ASP A 121 4.60 -12.82 4.83
C ASP A 121 4.45 -13.38 3.42
N LYS A 122 5.46 -14.16 2.99
CA LYS A 122 5.57 -14.70 1.64
C LYS A 122 4.48 -15.72 1.31
N TYR A 123 4.04 -16.48 2.31
CA TYR A 123 3.21 -17.67 2.12
C TYR A 123 1.80 -17.57 2.70
N SER A 124 1.48 -16.47 3.40
CA SER A 124 0.15 -16.27 4.00
C SER A 124 -0.59 -15.02 3.53
N SER A 125 0.14 -13.99 3.03
CA SER A 125 -0.49 -12.72 2.62
C SER A 125 -1.47 -12.88 1.45
N TYR A 126 -1.36 -13.92 0.63
CA TYR A 126 -2.27 -14.18 -0.49
C TYR A 126 -3.73 -14.33 -0.06
N GLY A 127 -4.00 -14.84 1.15
CA GLY A 127 -5.36 -14.97 1.68
C GLY A 127 -6.08 -13.63 1.93
N GLN A 128 -5.37 -12.50 1.91
CA GLN A 128 -5.96 -11.18 2.05
C GLN A 128 -6.28 -10.51 0.71
N LEU A 129 -5.92 -11.13 -0.41
CA LEU A 129 -6.13 -10.58 -1.75
C LEU A 129 -7.58 -10.64 -2.23
N ASP A 130 -8.46 -11.45 -1.63
CA ASP A 130 -9.87 -11.58 -2.00
C ASP A 130 -10.64 -10.26 -1.98
N ASN A 131 -10.35 -9.41 -1.00
CA ASN A 131 -10.98 -8.12 -0.83
C ASN A 131 -10.02 -6.95 -1.11
N CYS A 132 -8.86 -7.25 -1.72
CA CYS A 132 -7.87 -6.24 -1.99
C CYS A 132 -8.31 -5.33 -3.14
N PHE A 133 -8.19 -4.03 -2.93
CA PHE A 133 -8.39 -3.03 -3.96
C PHE A 133 -7.12 -2.88 -4.81
N PHE A 134 -7.26 -2.82 -6.12
CA PHE A 134 -6.13 -2.63 -7.03
C PHE A 134 -6.15 -1.25 -7.68
N THR A 135 -4.99 -0.68 -7.93
CA THR A 135 -4.85 0.45 -8.82
C THR A 135 -4.09 0.05 -10.08
N LEU A 136 -4.57 0.54 -11.20
CA LEU A 136 -4.03 0.29 -12.53
C LEU A 136 -3.57 1.59 -13.16
N GLU A 137 -2.41 1.55 -13.82
CA GLU A 137 -1.89 2.65 -14.63
C GLU A 137 -1.11 2.03 -15.79
N GLY A 138 -1.15 2.62 -16.99
CA GLY A 138 -0.41 2.12 -18.14
C GLY A 138 -1.08 2.35 -19.49
N SER A 139 -0.62 1.63 -20.49
CA SER A 139 -1.15 1.67 -21.86
C SER A 139 -2.55 1.05 -21.95
N ALA A 140 -3.37 1.54 -22.88
CA ALA A 140 -4.76 1.09 -23.06
C ALA A 140 -4.86 -0.43 -23.26
N CYS A 141 -3.97 -1.01 -24.08
CA CYS A 141 -3.95 -2.44 -24.36
C CYS A 141 -3.65 -3.30 -23.12
N ALA A 142 -2.77 -2.84 -22.22
CA ALA A 142 -2.48 -3.54 -20.98
C ALA A 142 -3.64 -3.39 -19.99
N LEU A 143 -4.18 -2.18 -19.86
CA LEU A 143 -5.26 -1.89 -18.92
C LEU A 143 -6.52 -2.71 -19.20
N GLU A 144 -6.94 -2.82 -20.48
CA GLU A 144 -8.11 -3.60 -20.87
C GLU A 144 -8.00 -5.07 -20.41
N ARG A 145 -6.84 -5.69 -20.61
CA ARG A 145 -6.62 -7.09 -20.23
C ARG A 145 -6.49 -7.28 -18.71
N LEU A 146 -5.85 -6.34 -18.00
CA LEU A 146 -5.73 -6.39 -16.55
C LEU A 146 -7.06 -6.16 -15.84
N GLU A 147 -7.89 -5.25 -16.34
CA GLU A 147 -9.26 -5.05 -15.86
C GLU A 147 -10.11 -6.30 -16.03
N GLY A 148 -10.05 -6.92 -17.20
CA GLY A 148 -10.73 -8.21 -17.43
C GLY A 148 -10.30 -9.27 -16.42
N LEU A 149 -9.00 -9.37 -16.13
CA LEU A 149 -8.50 -10.29 -15.10
C LEU A 149 -9.06 -9.95 -13.71
N LEU A 150 -9.01 -8.67 -13.29
CA LEU A 150 -9.52 -8.27 -11.97
C LEU A 150 -11.03 -8.44 -11.84
N GLN A 151 -11.80 -8.22 -12.92
CA GLN A 151 -13.24 -8.50 -12.96
C GLN A 151 -13.54 -9.98 -12.77
N GLU A 152 -12.80 -10.86 -13.46
CA GLU A 152 -12.94 -12.31 -13.30
C GLU A 152 -12.53 -12.80 -11.89
N LEU A 153 -11.60 -12.11 -11.22
CA LEU A 153 -11.18 -12.38 -9.84
C LEU A 153 -12.17 -11.80 -8.80
N GLY A 154 -13.03 -10.86 -9.21
CA GLY A 154 -13.93 -10.14 -8.31
C GLY A 154 -13.26 -9.03 -7.51
N ASN A 155 -12.05 -8.62 -7.87
CA ASN A 155 -11.34 -7.56 -7.17
C ASN A 155 -11.79 -6.16 -7.60
N PRO A 156 -12.06 -5.26 -6.67
CA PRO A 156 -12.30 -3.86 -7.01
C PRO A 156 -11.01 -3.19 -7.49
N TYR A 157 -11.14 -2.31 -8.46
CA TYR A 157 -9.99 -1.59 -9.00
C TYR A 157 -10.33 -0.16 -9.45
N ARG A 158 -9.28 0.64 -9.66
CA ARG A 158 -9.38 1.98 -10.26
C ARG A 158 -8.17 2.28 -11.13
N ARG A 159 -8.40 2.93 -12.27
CA ARG A 159 -7.32 3.55 -13.05
C ARG A 159 -6.88 4.85 -12.38
N ILE A 160 -5.58 5.08 -12.34
CA ILE A 160 -4.97 6.34 -11.91
C ILE A 160 -4.03 6.85 -13.01
N ASN A 161 -3.68 8.12 -13.00
CA ASN A 161 -2.71 8.67 -13.95
C ASN A 161 -1.29 8.42 -13.46
N ALA A 162 -0.32 8.32 -14.39
CA ALA A 162 1.11 8.19 -14.09
C ALA A 162 1.59 9.28 -13.12
N ARG A 163 1.23 10.54 -13.37
CA ARG A 163 1.59 11.70 -12.52
C ARG A 163 1.07 11.61 -11.08
N ASP A 164 0.04 10.81 -10.83
CA ASP A 164 -0.59 10.69 -9.51
C ASP A 164 0.00 9.54 -8.68
N LYS A 165 0.84 8.68 -9.27
CA LYS A 165 1.40 7.50 -8.61
C LYS A 165 2.14 7.83 -7.30
N ALA A 166 3.03 8.83 -7.31
CA ALA A 166 3.77 9.22 -6.11
C ALA A 166 2.84 9.70 -4.99
N LYS A 167 1.83 10.51 -5.31
CA LYS A 167 0.84 10.99 -4.33
C LYS A 167 -0.02 9.83 -3.80
N TYR A 168 -0.44 8.93 -4.69
CA TYR A 168 -1.19 7.74 -4.33
C TYR A 168 -0.39 6.85 -3.36
N HIS A 169 0.88 6.58 -3.67
CA HIS A 169 1.73 5.76 -2.81
C HIS A 169 2.03 6.44 -1.47
N CYS A 170 2.25 7.76 -1.46
CA CYS A 170 2.34 8.54 -0.23
C CYS A 170 1.08 8.36 0.63
N ALA A 171 -0.12 8.40 0.03
CA ALA A 171 -1.36 8.15 0.78
C ALA A 171 -1.41 6.72 1.37
N ALA A 172 -0.95 5.71 0.61
CA ALA A 172 -0.86 4.34 1.12
C ALA A 172 0.13 4.22 2.29
N SER A 173 1.29 4.90 2.22
CA SER A 173 2.27 4.97 3.32
C SER A 173 1.69 5.63 4.56
N VAL A 174 1.01 6.78 4.40
CA VAL A 174 0.34 7.47 5.52
C VAL A 174 -0.71 6.57 6.19
N LEU A 175 -1.44 5.76 5.42
CA LEU A 175 -2.48 4.88 5.94
C LEU A 175 -1.95 3.55 6.51
N SER A 176 -0.69 3.25 6.34
CA SER A 176 -0.06 2.01 6.81
C SER A 176 1.15 2.26 7.70
N ASN A 177 2.26 2.73 7.12
CA ASN A 177 3.53 2.87 7.83
C ASN A 177 3.49 3.99 8.87
N ASP A 178 2.88 5.14 8.54
CA ASP A 178 2.83 6.27 9.46
C ASP A 178 1.87 5.99 10.63
N VAL A 179 0.89 5.10 10.45
CA VAL A 179 0.08 4.61 11.57
C VAL A 179 0.92 3.83 12.58
N LEU A 180 1.94 3.07 12.14
CA LEU A 180 2.85 2.39 13.06
C LEU A 180 3.64 3.40 13.89
N ALA A 181 4.19 4.44 13.26
CA ALA A 181 4.92 5.50 13.97
C ALA A 181 4.03 6.26 14.97
N LEU A 182 2.77 6.52 14.59
CA LEU A 182 1.81 7.17 15.48
C LEU A 182 1.46 6.30 16.71
N LEU A 183 1.31 5.00 16.52
CA LEU A 183 1.03 4.07 17.62
C LEU A 183 2.26 3.89 18.51
N ASP A 184 3.46 3.83 17.93
CA ASP A 184 4.73 3.78 18.67
C ASP A 184 4.88 5.00 19.58
N LEU A 185 4.63 6.21 19.07
CA LEU A 185 4.58 7.43 19.89
C LEU A 185 3.60 7.28 21.04
N GLY A 186 2.37 6.82 20.79
CA GLY A 186 1.34 6.65 21.82
C GLY A 186 1.72 5.63 22.90
N PHE A 187 2.30 4.50 22.49
CA PHE A 187 2.79 3.47 23.42
C PHE A 187 3.96 3.99 24.25
N GLY A 188 4.92 4.70 23.64
CA GLY A 188 6.03 5.31 24.35
C GLY A 188 5.59 6.30 25.42
N LEU A 189 4.54 7.09 25.19
CA LEU A 189 3.96 7.96 26.20
C LEU A 189 3.31 7.18 27.37
N LEU A 190 2.72 6.02 27.11
CA LEU A 190 2.21 5.13 28.17
C LEU A 190 3.37 4.51 28.98
N GLU A 191 4.46 4.14 28.32
CA GLU A 191 5.67 3.64 28.99
C GLU A 191 6.28 4.70 29.94
N GLN A 192 6.29 5.96 29.53
CA GLN A 192 6.68 7.09 30.38
C GLN A 192 5.77 7.25 31.61
N CYS A 193 4.53 6.74 31.54
CA CYS A 193 3.59 6.67 32.66
C CYS A 193 3.74 5.41 33.53
N GLY A 194 4.74 4.53 33.23
CA GLY A 194 5.06 3.34 34.02
C GLY A 194 4.41 2.04 33.51
N PHE A 195 3.80 2.03 32.30
CA PHE A 195 3.32 0.80 31.67
C PHE A 195 4.51 0.02 31.10
N THR A 196 4.43 -1.30 31.11
CA THR A 196 5.31 -2.11 30.24
C THR A 196 4.84 -2.02 28.79
N VAL A 197 5.68 -2.41 27.82
CA VAL A 197 5.33 -2.46 26.39
C VAL A 197 4.05 -3.28 26.17
N GLU A 198 3.98 -4.47 26.78
CA GLU A 198 2.83 -5.35 26.67
C GLU A 198 1.55 -4.74 27.28
N GLU A 199 1.68 -4.09 28.44
CA GLU A 199 0.56 -3.40 29.09
C GLU A 199 0.08 -2.21 28.26
N ALA A 200 0.97 -1.42 27.67
CA ALA A 200 0.62 -0.28 26.81
C ALA A 200 -0.18 -0.74 25.57
N VAL A 201 0.29 -1.78 24.88
CA VAL A 201 -0.40 -2.37 23.72
C VAL A 201 -1.77 -2.92 24.12
N TYR A 202 -1.85 -3.67 25.22
CA TYR A 202 -3.11 -4.25 25.70
C TYR A 202 -4.12 -3.18 26.10
N ALA A 203 -3.72 -2.20 26.90
CA ALA A 203 -4.57 -1.12 27.38
C ALA A 203 -5.14 -0.27 26.24
N ALA A 204 -4.32 0.04 25.22
CA ALA A 204 -4.75 0.84 24.09
C ALA A 204 -5.55 0.05 23.04
N SER A 205 -5.56 -1.28 23.07
CA SER A 205 -6.16 -2.12 22.02
C SER A 205 -7.61 -1.80 21.70
N ALA A 206 -8.46 -1.64 22.72
CA ALA A 206 -9.87 -1.32 22.53
C ALA A 206 -10.07 0.09 21.94
N LEU A 207 -9.26 1.06 22.38
CA LEU A 207 -9.30 2.44 21.89
C LEU A 207 -8.91 2.49 20.41
N VAL A 208 -7.79 1.86 20.04
CA VAL A 208 -7.29 1.85 18.66
C VAL A 208 -8.26 1.13 17.72
N LYS A 209 -8.68 -0.09 18.07
CA LYS A 209 -9.63 -0.88 17.26
C LYS A 209 -10.95 -0.14 17.06
N GLY A 210 -11.55 0.37 18.14
CA GLY A 210 -12.81 1.09 18.07
C GLY A 210 -12.75 2.36 17.21
N ASN A 211 -11.66 3.11 17.27
CA ASN A 211 -11.44 4.25 16.38
C ASN A 211 -11.33 3.83 14.90
N VAL A 212 -10.53 2.81 14.60
CA VAL A 212 -10.37 2.32 13.22
C VAL A 212 -11.70 1.79 12.67
N GLU A 213 -12.42 0.98 13.43
CA GLU A 213 -13.73 0.44 13.04
C GLU A 213 -14.75 1.55 12.76
N ASN A 214 -14.83 2.57 13.63
CA ASN A 214 -15.70 3.72 13.42
C ASN A 214 -15.33 4.51 12.15
N ILE A 215 -14.04 4.74 11.92
CA ILE A 215 -13.56 5.46 10.73
C ILE A 215 -13.91 4.68 9.46
N LEU A 216 -13.71 3.39 9.43
CA LEU A 216 -14.04 2.54 8.28
C LEU A 216 -15.55 2.47 8.02
N ALA A 217 -16.37 2.50 9.08
CA ALA A 217 -17.82 2.43 8.95
C ALA A 217 -18.47 3.76 8.57
N LYS A 218 -17.98 4.90 9.10
CA LYS A 218 -18.67 6.21 9.03
C LYS A 218 -17.83 7.31 8.38
N GLY A 219 -16.57 7.06 8.09
CA GLY A 219 -15.60 8.07 7.66
C GLY A 219 -14.97 8.84 8.82
N THR A 220 -13.95 9.63 8.52
CA THR A 220 -13.14 10.32 9.52
C THR A 220 -13.91 11.42 10.25
N LEU A 221 -14.70 12.24 9.53
CA LEU A 221 -15.37 13.41 10.10
C LEU A 221 -16.44 13.04 11.13
N PRO A 222 -17.37 12.10 10.87
CA PRO A 222 -18.36 11.65 11.87
C PRO A 222 -17.72 10.90 13.05
N SER A 223 -16.55 10.29 12.87
CA SER A 223 -15.86 9.52 13.92
C SER A 223 -15.02 10.37 14.87
N MET A 224 -14.92 11.67 14.61
CA MET A 224 -14.14 12.57 15.47
C MET A 224 -14.72 12.63 16.88
N THR A 225 -13.82 12.56 17.87
CA THR A 225 -14.07 12.74 19.29
C THR A 225 -12.92 13.55 19.92
N GLY A 226 -12.94 13.76 21.21
CA GLY A 226 -11.79 14.30 21.94
C GLY A 226 -11.81 15.81 22.17
N PRO A 227 -10.75 16.34 22.82
CA PRO A 227 -10.71 17.73 23.31
C PRO A 227 -10.71 18.76 22.19
N VAL A 228 -10.02 18.49 21.08
CA VAL A 228 -9.96 19.44 19.96
C VAL A 228 -11.34 19.66 19.34
N LEU A 229 -12.14 18.60 19.16
CA LEU A 229 -13.50 18.71 18.63
C LEU A 229 -14.41 19.55 19.55
N ARG A 230 -14.30 19.33 20.88
CA ARG A 230 -15.12 20.04 21.87
C ARG A 230 -14.65 21.47 22.20
N GLY A 231 -13.53 21.91 21.59
CA GLY A 231 -12.91 23.19 21.92
C GLY A 231 -12.37 23.25 23.36
N ASP A 232 -11.92 22.11 23.90
CA ASP A 232 -11.33 22.02 25.23
C ASP A 232 -9.85 22.45 25.19
N VAL A 233 -9.67 23.78 25.17
CA VAL A 233 -8.35 24.41 25.06
C VAL A 233 -7.46 24.02 26.24
N SER A 234 -8.01 23.97 27.47
CA SER A 234 -7.23 23.70 28.68
C SER A 234 -6.59 22.31 28.67
N THR A 235 -7.29 21.31 28.12
CA THR A 235 -6.74 19.96 27.96
C THR A 235 -5.63 19.92 26.91
N VAL A 236 -5.80 20.62 25.79
CA VAL A 236 -4.76 20.68 24.75
C VAL A 236 -3.52 21.42 25.26
N GLU A 237 -3.66 22.51 26.01
CA GLU A 237 -2.55 23.22 26.65
C GLU A 237 -1.77 22.30 27.63
N LYS A 238 -2.47 21.49 28.44
CA LYS A 238 -1.85 20.52 29.33
C LYS A 238 -1.04 19.45 28.55
N HIS A 239 -1.61 18.94 27.46
CA HIS A 239 -0.89 17.98 26.62
C HIS A 239 0.39 18.61 26.05
N LEU A 240 0.31 19.82 25.50
CA LEU A 240 1.47 20.53 24.98
C LEU A 240 2.52 20.86 26.05
N ALA A 241 2.10 21.04 27.31
CA ALA A 241 3.01 21.36 28.41
C ALA A 241 3.83 20.17 28.89
N VAL A 242 3.30 18.94 28.79
CA VAL A 242 3.99 17.72 29.23
C VAL A 242 4.82 17.09 28.12
N LEU A 243 4.60 17.45 26.86
CA LEU A 243 5.36 16.96 25.71
C LEU A 243 6.54 17.88 25.40
N SER A 244 7.62 17.32 24.89
CA SER A 244 8.82 18.06 24.48
C SER A 244 9.35 17.57 23.13
N GLY A 245 10.26 18.33 22.53
CA GLY A 245 10.94 17.94 21.30
C GLY A 245 9.99 17.48 20.19
N GLU A 246 10.33 16.34 19.58
CA GLU A 246 9.62 15.74 18.45
C GLU A 246 8.18 15.33 18.82
N GLU A 247 7.96 14.73 19.98
CA GLU A 247 6.64 14.32 20.47
C GLU A 247 5.63 15.48 20.48
N ARG A 248 6.09 16.63 20.99
CA ARG A 248 5.29 17.87 21.02
C ARG A 248 4.96 18.38 19.63
N GLU A 249 5.91 18.33 18.73
CA GLU A 249 5.73 18.80 17.35
C GLU A 249 4.75 17.91 16.58
N ILE A 250 4.89 16.60 16.67
CA ILE A 250 3.96 15.64 16.06
C ILE A 250 2.55 15.83 16.63
N TYR A 251 2.40 15.91 17.96
CA TYR A 251 1.10 16.15 18.59
C TYR A 251 0.47 17.45 18.08
N ARG A 252 1.23 18.54 18.03
CA ARG A 252 0.77 19.85 17.58
C ARG A 252 0.26 19.82 16.13
N LEU A 253 1.00 19.18 15.22
CA LEU A 253 0.62 19.04 13.81
C LEU A 253 -0.66 18.20 13.66
N LEU A 254 -0.78 17.11 14.38
CA LEU A 254 -1.98 16.28 14.38
C LEU A 254 -3.18 17.02 14.98
N ALA A 255 -3.00 17.71 16.10
CA ALA A 255 -4.06 18.53 16.72
C ALA A 255 -4.52 19.64 15.78
N ARG A 256 -3.61 20.29 15.05
CA ARG A 256 -3.95 21.27 14.01
C ARG A 256 -4.79 20.64 12.90
N ARG A 257 -4.43 19.44 12.43
CA ARG A 257 -5.21 18.71 11.43
C ARG A 257 -6.62 18.38 11.94
N LEU A 258 -6.73 17.90 13.18
CA LEU A 258 -8.01 17.64 13.83
C LEU A 258 -8.84 18.95 13.99
N PHE A 259 -8.20 20.04 14.30
CA PHE A 259 -8.88 21.35 14.42
C PHE A 259 -9.48 21.81 13.09
N GLU A 260 -8.75 21.68 11.98
CA GLU A 260 -9.31 21.98 10.65
C GLU A 260 -10.45 21.03 10.25
N MET A 261 -10.44 19.80 10.73
CA MET A 261 -11.56 18.87 10.54
C MET A 261 -12.75 19.26 11.42
N ALA A 262 -12.53 19.68 12.68
CA ALA A 262 -13.57 20.13 13.59
C ALA A 262 -14.35 21.34 13.06
N LYS A 263 -13.66 22.30 12.45
CA LYS A 263 -14.31 23.44 11.76
C LYS A 263 -15.29 22.98 10.68
N LYS A 264 -14.98 21.92 9.94
CA LYS A 264 -15.87 21.39 8.89
C LYS A 264 -17.10 20.68 9.44
N ARG A 265 -17.03 20.20 10.67
CA ARG A 265 -18.14 19.50 11.33
C ARG A 265 -19.21 20.44 11.87
N GLN A 266 -18.93 21.75 11.96
CA GLN A 266 -19.86 22.79 12.42
C GLN A 266 -20.43 22.52 13.84
N GLU A 267 -19.63 21.94 14.73
CA GLU A 267 -20.00 21.81 16.14
C GLU A 267 -20.18 23.23 16.75
N LYS A 268 -21.17 23.38 17.67
CA LYS A 268 -21.44 24.64 18.35
C LYS A 268 -20.38 24.93 19.43
N VAL A 269 -19.16 25.24 18.99
CA VAL A 269 -18.08 25.69 19.88
C VAL A 269 -18.02 27.21 19.82
N PRO A 270 -17.96 27.93 20.97
CA PRO A 270 -17.82 29.40 20.99
C PRO A 270 -16.62 29.87 20.19
N GLU A 271 -16.75 30.96 19.44
CA GLU A 271 -15.70 31.50 18.56
C GLU A 271 -14.39 31.79 19.32
N GLU A 272 -14.49 32.37 20.51
CA GLU A 272 -13.35 32.64 21.40
C GLU A 272 -12.51 31.40 21.70
N LYS A 273 -13.15 30.23 21.85
CA LYS A 273 -12.42 28.94 22.01
C LYS A 273 -11.75 28.48 20.74
N TYR A 274 -12.32 28.73 19.58
CA TYR A 274 -11.69 28.44 18.29
C TYR A 274 -10.47 29.34 18.07
N GLU A 275 -10.57 30.64 18.34
CA GLU A 275 -9.45 31.57 18.25
C GLU A 275 -8.29 31.15 19.15
N ARG A 276 -8.61 30.85 20.42
CA ARG A 276 -7.60 30.39 21.38
C ARG A 276 -6.98 29.05 20.97
N MET A 277 -7.76 28.06 20.48
CA MET A 277 -7.26 26.79 19.98
C MET A 277 -6.31 27.03 18.81
N GLN A 278 -6.67 27.90 17.88
CA GLN A 278 -5.82 28.25 16.75
C GLN A 278 -4.49 28.89 17.19
N GLU A 279 -4.52 29.71 18.25
CA GLU A 279 -3.33 30.36 18.78
C GLU A 279 -2.33 29.35 19.37
N ILE A 280 -2.80 28.42 20.21
CA ILE A 280 -1.94 27.44 20.88
C ILE A 280 -1.40 26.35 19.93
N LEU A 281 -2.02 26.18 18.77
CA LEU A 281 -1.62 25.21 17.75
C LEU A 281 -0.77 25.82 16.62
N LYS A 282 -0.48 27.12 16.65
CA LYS A 282 0.47 27.77 15.74
C LYS A 282 1.89 27.23 15.98
#